data_7bb9db99122b1fdc55c49bdb2848e99a
#
_entry.id   7bb9db99122b1fdc55c49bdb2848e99a
#
_cell.length_a   1.000
_cell.length_b   1.000
_cell.length_c   1.000
_cell.angle_alpha   90.00
_cell.angle_beta   90.00
_cell.angle_gamma   90.00
#
_symmetry.space_group_name_H-M   'P 1'
#
loop_
_entity.id
_entity.type
_entity.pdbx_description
1 polymer ?
#
loop_
_entity_poly.entity_id
_entity_poly.type
_entity_poly.pdbx_seq_one_letter_code
_entity_poly.pdbx_strand_id
1 'polypeptide(L)'
;MASKFLAAAVRRSLSPRILTPFRSFSTTAAAVAEPYDDTAGISMKGVKISGRPLYLDMQATSPVDPRVLDAMLPYFVSQYGNPHSRTHLFGWESDEAVEVARAQVANLINASPKEIVFTSGATECNNISVKGVMHFYKEKKKHVITTQTEHKCVLDSCRHLQQEGFDVTYLPVKPDGLIDLDELRSSIRPDTGLVSVMAVNNEIGVIQPMEEIGQICKEFNIPFHTDAAQALGKIPVDVNKWNISLMSLSGHKVYGPKGVGALYMRRRPRIRVEPQMNGGGQERGIRSGTVPTPLVVGMGAACELAMKEMEHDEKWVTQLKDRLLNGVRSKLDGVVVNGSTERRYAGNLNLSFAYVEGESLLMGLKEVAVSSGSACTSASLEPSYVLRALGVDEDMAHTSIRFGIGRFTTEEEIDKAVELTVNQGLTSRVYNGHNTKLDYLEELQERDSLVGDLITKTLKQDIENHILMRDVCL
;
A
#
# COMPACT_ATOMS: atom_id res chain seq x y z
N MET A 1 63.51 11.73 -3.46
CA MET A 1 63.77 10.78 -2.35
C MET A 1 62.56 10.62 -1.39
N ALA A 2 61.50 11.35 -1.52
CA ALA A 2 60.33 11.26 -0.62
C ALA A 2 59.36 10.13 -0.96
N SER A 3 59.36 9.58 -2.17
CA SER A 3 58.39 8.52 -2.58
C SER A 3 58.79 7.09 -2.17
N LYS A 4 60.03 6.87 -1.72
CA LYS A 4 60.48 5.54 -1.25
C LYS A 4 60.24 5.28 0.25
N PHE A 5 59.97 6.33 1.03
CA PHE A 5 59.69 6.18 2.46
C PHE A 5 58.20 5.88 2.77
N LEU A 6 57.30 6.30 1.91
CA LEU A 6 55.85 6.00 2.11
C LEU A 6 55.49 4.53 1.82
N ALA A 7 56.21 3.90 0.88
CA ALA A 7 55.96 2.46 0.55
C ALA A 7 56.53 1.48 1.59
N ALA A 8 57.45 1.90 2.44
CA ALA A 8 58.02 1.07 3.50
C ALA A 8 57.23 1.13 4.80
N ALA A 9 56.47 2.20 5.04
CA ALA A 9 55.61 2.32 6.25
C ALA A 9 54.31 1.51 6.13
N VAL A 10 53.76 1.37 4.93
CA VAL A 10 52.53 0.62 4.70
C VAL A 10 52.74 -0.91 4.77
N ARG A 11 53.99 -1.39 4.53
CA ARG A 11 54.31 -2.83 4.63
C ARG A 11 54.63 -3.36 6.01
N ARG A 12 54.77 -2.50 7.01
CA ARG A 12 55.10 -2.91 8.40
C ARG A 12 53.89 -2.97 9.37
N SER A 13 52.68 -2.57 8.93
CA SER A 13 51.50 -2.58 9.77
C SER A 13 50.57 -3.77 9.54
N LEU A 14 50.86 -4.65 8.59
CA LEU A 14 50.08 -5.87 8.38
C LEU A 14 50.81 -7.04 9.06
N SER A 15 50.64 -7.17 10.35
CA SER A 15 51.01 -8.35 11.10
C SER A 15 50.15 -9.55 10.60
N PRO A 16 50.75 -10.76 10.31
CA PRO A 16 50.01 -11.92 9.83
C PRO A 16 49.10 -12.57 10.90
N ARG A 17 48.83 -11.91 12.00
CA ARG A 17 48.05 -12.47 13.11
C ARG A 17 46.58 -12.08 13.15
N ILE A 18 46.04 -11.40 12.15
CA ILE A 18 44.59 -11.03 12.08
C ILE A 18 43.85 -11.87 11.03
N LEU A 19 44.47 -12.91 10.53
CA LEU A 19 43.76 -13.98 9.83
C LEU A 19 43.61 -15.21 10.77
N THR A 20 43.04 -15.02 11.96
CA THR A 20 42.25 -16.11 12.51
C THR A 20 41.07 -16.26 11.55
N PRO A 21 40.86 -17.45 10.97
CA PRO A 21 39.63 -17.67 10.22
C PRO A 21 38.50 -17.23 11.13
N PHE A 22 37.61 -16.37 10.60
CA PHE A 22 36.29 -16.24 11.18
C PHE A 22 35.92 -17.65 11.59
N ARG A 23 35.83 -17.90 12.92
CA ARG A 23 35.07 -19.07 13.37
C ARG A 23 33.81 -18.92 12.54
N SER A 24 33.62 -19.90 11.67
CA SER A 24 32.31 -20.14 11.14
C SER A 24 31.40 -19.89 12.32
N PHE A 25 30.62 -18.80 12.31
CA PHE A 25 29.40 -18.86 13.06
C PHE A 25 28.87 -20.19 12.61
N SER A 26 28.98 -21.18 13.51
CA SER A 26 28.16 -22.34 13.40
C SER A 26 26.83 -21.73 12.95
N THR A 27 26.45 -21.97 11.75
CA THR A 27 25.07 -22.04 11.36
C THR A 27 24.48 -23.16 12.25
N THR A 28 24.36 -22.91 13.57
CA THR A 28 23.08 -23.19 14.18
C THR A 28 22.19 -22.38 13.29
N ALA A 29 21.77 -23.02 12.26
CA ALA A 29 20.85 -22.62 11.30
C ALA A 29 19.94 -21.62 12.00
N ALA A 30 20.00 -20.33 11.64
CA ALA A 30 18.78 -19.58 11.60
C ALA A 30 17.84 -20.63 11.08
N ALA A 31 16.94 -21.16 11.92
CA ALA A 31 16.18 -22.34 11.61
C ALA A 31 15.74 -22.10 10.17
N VAL A 32 16.36 -22.81 9.23
CA VAL A 32 15.89 -22.83 7.85
C VAL A 32 14.48 -23.24 8.10
N ALA A 33 13.55 -22.29 7.91
CA ALA A 33 12.15 -22.56 8.17
C ALA A 33 11.95 -23.88 7.49
N GLU A 34 11.73 -24.94 8.26
CA GLU A 34 11.67 -26.30 7.74
C GLU A 34 10.79 -26.21 6.51
N PRO A 35 11.14 -26.83 5.39
CA PRO A 35 10.36 -26.72 4.18
C PRO A 35 8.91 -26.92 4.61
N TYR A 36 8.11 -25.88 4.45
CA TYR A 36 6.74 -25.78 4.97
C TYR A 36 6.04 -27.08 4.63
N ASP A 37 5.70 -27.86 5.65
CA ASP A 37 5.02 -29.14 5.47
C ASP A 37 3.62 -28.84 4.95
N ASP A 38 3.44 -28.95 3.63
CA ASP A 38 2.15 -28.75 2.96
C ASP A 38 1.05 -29.65 3.53
N THR A 39 1.43 -30.71 4.26
CA THR A 39 0.49 -31.63 4.91
C THR A 39 0.01 -31.12 6.28
N ALA A 40 0.78 -30.24 6.94
CA ALA A 40 0.46 -29.75 8.27
C ALA A 40 -0.70 -28.74 8.30
N GLY A 41 -0.86 -27.95 7.24
CA GLY A 41 -1.94 -26.95 7.04
C GLY A 41 -2.10 -25.96 8.20
N ILE A 42 -2.39 -24.69 7.89
CA ILE A 42 -2.74 -23.67 8.89
C ILE A 42 -4.22 -23.84 9.25
N SER A 43 -4.55 -23.92 10.54
CA SER A 43 -5.94 -23.87 10.99
C SER A 43 -6.35 -22.43 11.29
N MET A 44 -7.33 -21.91 10.55
CA MET A 44 -7.96 -20.63 10.83
C MET A 44 -9.44 -20.83 11.17
N LYS A 45 -9.84 -20.42 12.37
CA LYS A 45 -11.23 -20.60 12.86
C LYS A 45 -11.80 -22.00 12.61
N GLY A 46 -10.99 -23.04 12.88
CA GLY A 46 -11.40 -24.44 12.73
C GLY A 46 -11.31 -25.02 11.32
N VAL A 47 -10.88 -24.21 10.32
CA VAL A 47 -10.70 -24.68 8.95
C VAL A 47 -9.23 -24.84 8.66
N LYS A 48 -8.83 -26.04 8.24
CA LYS A 48 -7.46 -26.36 7.84
C LYS A 48 -7.19 -25.84 6.43
N ILE A 49 -6.16 -24.99 6.27
CA ILE A 49 -5.70 -24.47 4.98
C ILE A 49 -4.41 -25.21 4.65
N SER A 50 -4.37 -25.89 3.52
CA SER A 50 -3.15 -26.50 3.00
C SER A 50 -2.34 -25.44 2.24
N GLY A 51 -1.07 -25.30 2.59
CA GLY A 51 -0.18 -24.34 1.94
C GLY A 51 -0.38 -22.88 2.38
N ARG A 52 0.37 -21.95 1.77
CA ARG A 52 0.17 -20.50 1.94
C ARG A 52 -0.91 -20.02 0.96
N PRO A 53 -1.81 -19.11 1.40
CA PRO A 53 -2.74 -18.47 0.48
C PRO A 53 -2.02 -17.71 -0.64
N LEU A 54 -2.63 -17.67 -1.83
CA LEU A 54 -2.20 -16.77 -2.91
C LEU A 54 -2.27 -15.33 -2.41
N TYR A 55 -1.21 -14.53 -2.62
CA TYR A 55 -1.16 -13.18 -2.07
C TYR A 55 -1.60 -12.13 -3.10
N LEU A 56 -2.84 -11.70 -2.99
CA LEU A 56 -3.45 -10.64 -3.82
C LEU A 56 -3.92 -9.45 -2.97
N ASP A 57 -3.03 -8.96 -2.05
CA ASP A 57 -3.31 -7.80 -1.19
C ASP A 57 -2.15 -6.78 -1.20
N MET A 58 -1.62 -6.48 -2.40
CA MET A 58 -0.45 -5.59 -2.58
C MET A 58 -0.68 -4.15 -2.14
N GLN A 59 -1.94 -3.70 -1.98
CA GLN A 59 -2.27 -2.39 -1.43
C GLN A 59 -2.10 -2.31 0.09
N ALA A 60 -2.22 -3.43 0.79
CA ALA A 60 -1.96 -3.49 2.22
C ALA A 60 -0.45 -3.42 2.48
N THR A 61 0.32 -4.26 1.83
CA THR A 61 1.81 -4.27 1.86
C THR A 61 2.33 -5.11 0.70
N SER A 62 3.54 -4.81 0.21
CA SER A 62 4.24 -5.65 -0.75
C SER A 62 5.36 -6.46 -0.08
N PRO A 63 5.79 -7.60 -0.64
CA PRO A 63 7.03 -8.24 -0.23
C PRO A 63 8.22 -7.29 -0.49
N VAL A 64 9.29 -7.45 0.25
CA VAL A 64 10.55 -6.74 -0.06
C VAL A 64 11.19 -7.40 -1.28
N ASP A 65 11.56 -6.59 -2.28
CA ASP A 65 12.30 -7.11 -3.44
C ASP A 65 13.64 -7.69 -2.97
N PRO A 66 14.05 -8.89 -3.40
CA PRO A 66 15.32 -9.50 -3.00
C PRO A 66 16.52 -8.57 -3.20
N ARG A 67 16.55 -7.81 -4.30
CA ARG A 67 17.62 -6.83 -4.60
C ARG A 67 17.65 -5.67 -3.59
N VAL A 68 16.48 -5.30 -3.08
CA VAL A 68 16.35 -4.30 -1.99
C VAL A 68 16.88 -4.88 -0.69
N LEU A 69 16.55 -6.14 -0.38
CA LEU A 69 17.05 -6.81 0.82
C LEU A 69 18.58 -6.91 0.79
N ASP A 70 19.18 -7.29 -0.36
CA ASP A 70 20.63 -7.34 -0.55
C ASP A 70 21.29 -5.98 -0.29
N ALA A 71 20.68 -4.89 -0.78
CA ALA A 71 21.17 -3.53 -0.54
C ALA A 71 21.11 -3.13 0.94
N MET A 72 20.16 -3.65 1.71
CA MET A 72 19.99 -3.35 3.14
C MET A 72 20.97 -4.10 4.04
N LEU A 73 21.32 -5.35 3.69
CA LEU A 73 22.06 -6.27 4.56
C LEU A 73 23.40 -5.71 5.10
N PRO A 74 24.25 -5.02 4.32
CA PRO A 74 25.51 -4.46 4.83
C PRO A 74 25.31 -3.52 6.02
N TYR A 75 24.22 -2.75 6.03
CA TYR A 75 23.92 -1.77 7.07
C TYR A 75 23.36 -2.36 8.35
N PHE A 76 23.01 -3.63 8.37
CA PHE A 76 22.68 -4.38 9.59
C PHE A 76 23.90 -5.03 10.25
N VAL A 77 24.91 -5.45 9.45
CA VAL A 77 25.95 -6.38 9.93
C VAL A 77 27.37 -5.78 9.95
N SER A 78 27.72 -4.88 9.02
CA SER A 78 29.09 -4.36 8.88
C SER A 78 29.17 -2.82 8.83
N GLN A 79 28.21 -2.14 8.23
CA GLN A 79 28.15 -0.68 8.06
C GLN A 79 27.06 -0.04 8.96
N TYR A 80 26.91 -0.53 10.18
CA TYR A 80 25.83 -0.22 11.13
C TYR A 80 25.98 1.13 11.86
N GLY A 81 26.67 2.10 11.28
CA GLY A 81 26.91 3.39 11.88
C GLY A 81 25.66 4.25 12.07
N ASN A 82 25.72 5.18 13.01
CA ASN A 82 24.73 6.25 13.13
C ASN A 82 25.10 7.39 12.15
N PRO A 83 24.22 7.78 11.20
CA PRO A 83 24.53 8.81 10.19
C PRO A 83 24.81 10.20 10.81
N HIS A 84 24.48 10.41 12.09
CA HIS A 84 24.78 11.66 12.81
C HIS A 84 26.11 11.64 13.56
N SER A 85 26.85 10.52 13.56
CA SER A 85 28.20 10.43 14.13
C SER A 85 29.22 11.06 13.17
N ARG A 86 29.77 12.22 13.52
CA ARG A 86 30.61 13.04 12.64
C ARG A 86 32.11 12.76 12.77
N THR A 87 32.54 11.88 13.67
CA THR A 87 33.93 11.73 14.08
C THR A 87 34.64 10.47 13.61
N HIS A 88 33.92 9.56 12.96
CA HIS A 88 34.48 8.27 12.55
C HIS A 88 33.80 7.69 11.30
N LEU A 89 34.48 6.76 10.65
CA LEU A 89 34.12 6.15 9.35
C LEU A 89 32.70 5.56 9.35
N PHE A 90 32.29 4.81 10.39
CA PHE A 90 30.97 4.22 10.46
C PHE A 90 29.82 5.24 10.30
N GLY A 91 29.99 6.43 10.91
CA GLY A 91 29.03 7.51 10.79
C GLY A 91 29.02 8.10 9.37
N TRP A 92 30.19 8.31 8.77
CA TRP A 92 30.32 8.87 7.43
C TRP A 92 29.74 7.95 6.36
N GLU A 93 30.03 6.64 6.42
CA GLU A 93 29.47 5.65 5.50
C GLU A 93 27.94 5.61 5.58
N SER A 94 27.38 5.66 6.78
CA SER A 94 25.94 5.69 6.99
C SER A 94 25.31 7.02 6.53
N ASP A 95 25.97 8.16 6.74
CA ASP A 95 25.51 9.48 6.26
C ASP A 95 25.47 9.51 4.73
N GLU A 96 26.54 9.02 4.07
CA GLU A 96 26.61 8.91 2.62
C GLU A 96 25.48 8.01 2.06
N ALA A 97 25.27 6.85 2.67
CA ALA A 97 24.22 5.93 2.25
C ALA A 97 22.82 6.54 2.38
N VAL A 98 22.56 7.29 3.46
CA VAL A 98 21.31 8.02 3.63
C VAL A 98 21.13 9.09 2.56
N GLU A 99 22.18 9.84 2.21
CA GLU A 99 22.09 10.87 1.16
C GLU A 99 21.93 10.28 -0.25
N VAL A 100 22.55 9.13 -0.55
CA VAL A 100 22.31 8.38 -1.79
C VAL A 100 20.84 7.94 -1.87
N ALA A 101 20.31 7.32 -0.82
CA ALA A 101 18.93 6.91 -0.77
C ALA A 101 17.96 8.09 -0.91
N ARG A 102 18.30 9.23 -0.31
CA ARG A 102 17.53 10.49 -0.44
C ARG A 102 17.47 10.96 -1.89
N ALA A 103 18.57 10.86 -2.62
CA ALA A 103 18.63 11.20 -4.04
C ALA A 103 17.78 10.23 -4.88
N GLN A 104 17.82 8.92 -4.58
CA GLN A 104 17.03 7.92 -5.30
C GLN A 104 15.51 8.16 -5.12
N VAL A 105 15.05 8.45 -3.90
CA VAL A 105 13.65 8.83 -3.65
C VAL A 105 13.28 10.10 -4.40
N ALA A 106 14.12 11.12 -4.33
CA ALA A 106 13.87 12.42 -4.98
C ALA A 106 13.77 12.28 -6.51
N ASN A 107 14.66 11.50 -7.13
CA ASN A 107 14.68 11.28 -8.57
C ASN A 107 13.38 10.65 -9.08
N LEU A 108 12.81 9.68 -8.35
CA LEU A 108 11.57 9.00 -8.76
C LEU A 108 10.37 9.94 -8.87
N ILE A 109 10.36 11.03 -8.09
CA ILE A 109 9.26 12.03 -8.06
C ILE A 109 9.63 13.38 -8.67
N ASN A 110 10.76 13.46 -9.38
CA ASN A 110 11.31 14.69 -9.97
C ASN A 110 11.49 15.85 -8.97
N ALA A 111 12.05 15.53 -7.79
CA ALA A 111 12.31 16.46 -6.70
C ALA A 111 13.81 16.67 -6.46
N SER A 112 14.18 17.68 -5.65
CA SER A 112 15.51 17.82 -5.11
C SER A 112 15.71 16.94 -3.86
N PRO A 113 16.86 16.28 -3.66
CA PRO A 113 17.16 15.54 -2.43
C PRO A 113 16.98 16.37 -1.17
N LYS A 114 17.20 17.68 -1.24
CA LYS A 114 17.01 18.63 -0.12
C LYS A 114 15.55 18.82 0.28
N GLU A 115 14.59 18.32 -0.51
CA GLU A 115 13.15 18.37 -0.26
C GLU A 115 12.59 17.09 0.34
N ILE A 116 13.41 16.07 0.52
CA ILE A 116 13.04 14.79 1.12
C ILE A 116 13.37 14.78 2.62
N VAL A 117 12.42 14.30 3.43
CA VAL A 117 12.55 14.07 4.89
C VAL A 117 12.17 12.62 5.16
N PHE A 118 13.04 11.83 5.75
CA PHE A 118 12.71 10.46 6.11
C PHE A 118 11.87 10.38 7.38
N THR A 119 10.92 9.46 7.38
CA THR A 119 9.94 9.22 8.45
C THR A 119 9.76 7.72 8.66
N SER A 120 8.87 7.32 9.59
CA SER A 120 8.53 5.91 9.81
C SER A 120 7.51 5.34 8.81
N GLY A 121 6.90 6.18 7.97
CA GLY A 121 5.89 5.77 6.98
C GLY A 121 4.94 6.89 6.60
N ALA A 122 4.03 6.61 5.65
CA ALA A 122 3.07 7.59 5.14
C ALA A 122 2.15 8.15 6.24
N THR A 123 1.78 7.37 7.25
CA THR A 123 0.97 7.86 8.38
C THR A 123 1.65 8.99 9.13
N GLU A 124 2.95 8.89 9.40
CA GLU A 124 3.72 9.98 10.01
C GLU A 124 3.81 11.18 9.07
N CYS A 125 4.07 10.94 7.78
CA CYS A 125 4.10 12.00 6.77
C CYS A 125 2.78 12.77 6.69
N ASN A 126 1.64 12.08 6.70
CA ASN A 126 0.31 12.68 6.65
C ASN A 126 0.05 13.55 7.92
N ASN A 127 0.43 13.05 9.10
CA ASN A 127 0.32 13.83 10.34
C ASN A 127 1.19 15.09 10.32
N ILE A 128 2.45 15.00 9.86
CA ILE A 128 3.34 16.16 9.72
C ILE A 128 2.76 17.14 8.70
N SER A 129 2.23 16.67 7.57
CA SER A 129 1.67 17.52 6.53
C SER A 129 0.40 18.21 6.98
N VAL A 130 -0.61 17.46 7.42
CA VAL A 130 -1.93 18.01 7.74
C VAL A 130 -1.87 18.85 9.02
N LYS A 131 -1.43 18.26 10.14
CA LYS A 131 -1.38 18.96 11.41
C LYS A 131 -0.26 20.00 11.43
N GLY A 132 0.96 19.62 10.99
CA GLY A 132 2.11 20.51 11.06
C GLY A 132 1.97 21.79 10.24
N VAL A 133 1.34 21.75 9.05
CA VAL A 133 1.03 22.97 8.27
C VAL A 133 0.02 23.84 9.01
N MET A 134 -1.09 23.26 9.45
CA MET A 134 -2.17 24.03 10.09
C MET A 134 -1.73 24.62 11.42
N HIS A 135 -0.99 23.89 12.23
CA HIS A 135 -0.41 24.43 13.48
C HIS A 135 0.56 25.58 13.21
N PHE A 136 1.42 25.46 12.18
CA PHE A 136 2.36 26.53 11.85
C PHE A 136 1.66 27.82 11.40
N TYR A 137 0.57 27.72 10.63
CA TYR A 137 -0.15 28.86 10.07
C TYR A 137 -1.42 29.23 10.86
N LYS A 138 -1.66 28.66 12.03
CA LYS A 138 -2.89 28.76 12.84
C LYS A 138 -3.41 30.17 13.11
N GLU A 139 -2.54 31.18 13.13
CA GLU A 139 -2.94 32.58 13.36
C GLU A 139 -3.68 33.20 12.17
N LYS A 140 -3.47 32.65 10.96
CA LYS A 140 -4.00 33.20 9.71
C LYS A 140 -4.88 32.21 8.93
N LYS A 141 -4.72 30.94 9.18
CA LYS A 141 -5.32 29.84 8.41
C LYS A 141 -6.03 28.89 9.36
N LYS A 142 -7.34 28.72 9.13
CA LYS A 142 -8.21 27.93 10.02
C LYS A 142 -8.99 26.85 9.28
N HIS A 143 -8.83 26.73 7.97
CA HIS A 143 -9.61 25.82 7.15
C HIS A 143 -8.74 24.85 6.34
N VAL A 144 -9.14 23.58 6.30
CA VAL A 144 -8.55 22.50 5.50
C VAL A 144 -9.59 21.94 4.56
N ILE A 145 -9.21 21.66 3.32
CA ILE A 145 -10.03 20.91 2.37
C ILE A 145 -9.40 19.54 2.15
N THR A 146 -10.18 18.49 2.27
CA THR A 146 -9.79 17.10 1.99
C THR A 146 -10.95 16.34 1.34
N THR A 147 -10.79 15.06 1.00
CA THR A 147 -11.87 14.26 0.40
C THR A 147 -12.49 13.28 1.41
N GLN A 148 -13.72 12.83 1.15
CA GLN A 148 -14.39 11.81 1.96
C GLN A 148 -13.72 10.44 1.85
N THR A 149 -12.92 10.21 0.81
CA THR A 149 -12.33 8.92 0.47
C THR A 149 -10.84 8.78 0.81
N GLU A 150 -10.30 9.73 1.58
CA GLU A 150 -8.92 9.68 2.06
C GLU A 150 -8.63 8.46 2.95
N HIS A 151 -7.35 8.10 3.04
CA HIS A 151 -6.93 7.11 4.04
C HIS A 151 -7.24 7.62 5.47
N LYS A 152 -7.61 6.70 6.37
CA LYS A 152 -7.98 7.03 7.76
C LYS A 152 -6.99 7.98 8.45
N CYS A 153 -5.68 7.83 8.24
CA CYS A 153 -4.70 8.70 8.88
C CYS A 153 -4.81 10.18 8.47
N VAL A 154 -5.31 10.49 7.26
CA VAL A 154 -5.63 11.86 6.84
C VAL A 154 -6.93 12.32 7.48
N LEU A 155 -8.00 11.50 7.40
CA LEU A 155 -9.30 11.82 8.00
C LEU A 155 -9.18 12.04 9.51
N ASP A 156 -8.46 11.18 10.22
CA ASP A 156 -8.27 11.29 11.67
C ASP A 156 -7.39 12.50 12.04
N SER A 157 -6.39 12.84 11.22
CA SER A 157 -5.63 14.09 11.39
C SER A 157 -6.50 15.32 11.21
N CYS A 158 -7.44 15.31 10.24
CA CYS A 158 -8.42 16.38 10.05
C CYS A 158 -9.42 16.45 11.20
N ARG A 159 -9.93 15.30 11.70
CA ARG A 159 -10.82 15.27 12.88
C ARG A 159 -10.13 15.81 14.14
N HIS A 160 -8.85 15.51 14.30
CA HIS A 160 -8.05 16.09 15.39
C HIS A 160 -7.96 17.62 15.29
N LEU A 161 -7.72 18.16 14.09
CA LEU A 161 -7.75 19.61 13.87
C LEU A 161 -9.12 20.22 14.16
N GLN A 162 -10.23 19.53 13.84
CA GLN A 162 -11.59 20.01 14.19
C GLN A 162 -11.76 20.12 15.72
N GLN A 163 -11.23 19.17 16.49
CA GLN A 163 -11.24 19.23 17.97
C GLN A 163 -10.42 20.41 18.52
N GLU A 164 -9.43 20.88 17.77
CA GLU A 164 -8.63 22.06 18.07
C GLU A 164 -9.25 23.37 17.55
N GLY A 165 -10.42 23.33 16.94
CA GLY A 165 -11.16 24.48 16.45
C GLY A 165 -10.81 24.94 15.03
N PHE A 166 -10.23 24.04 14.21
CA PHE A 166 -10.11 24.27 12.76
C PHE A 166 -11.37 23.79 12.04
N ASP A 167 -11.70 24.43 10.92
CA ASP A 167 -12.74 23.98 10.02
C ASP A 167 -12.18 22.98 9.00
N VAL A 168 -12.98 21.97 8.64
CA VAL A 168 -12.61 20.99 7.61
C VAL A 168 -13.77 20.80 6.62
N THR A 169 -13.49 20.99 5.34
CA THR A 169 -14.39 20.60 4.26
C THR A 169 -13.96 19.22 3.72
N TYR A 170 -14.88 18.25 3.78
CA TYR A 170 -14.72 16.94 3.20
C TYR A 170 -15.44 16.92 1.84
N LEU A 171 -14.72 17.09 0.75
CA LEU A 171 -15.28 17.07 -0.59
C LEU A 171 -15.89 15.70 -0.90
N PRO A 172 -17.09 15.63 -1.42
CA PRO A 172 -17.66 14.41 -1.95
C PRO A 172 -16.91 13.97 -3.20
N VAL A 173 -17.10 12.72 -3.57
CA VAL A 173 -16.62 12.17 -4.83
C VAL A 173 -17.80 11.76 -5.70
N LYS A 174 -17.61 11.76 -7.01
CA LYS A 174 -18.59 11.26 -7.99
C LYS A 174 -18.66 9.72 -7.91
N PRO A 175 -19.66 9.05 -8.51
CA PRO A 175 -19.77 7.60 -8.52
C PRO A 175 -18.55 6.88 -9.11
N ASP A 176 -17.77 7.55 -9.95
CA ASP A 176 -16.49 7.07 -10.49
C ASP A 176 -15.31 7.26 -9.52
N GLY A 177 -15.54 7.88 -8.37
CA GLY A 177 -14.53 8.13 -7.33
C GLY A 177 -13.66 9.38 -7.56
N LEU A 178 -13.92 10.16 -8.59
CA LEU A 178 -13.22 11.42 -8.86
C LEU A 178 -13.86 12.57 -8.10
N ILE A 179 -13.06 13.54 -7.66
CA ILE A 179 -13.57 14.79 -7.12
C ILE A 179 -14.11 15.69 -8.23
N ASP A 180 -15.02 16.59 -7.87
CA ASP A 180 -15.45 17.68 -8.75
C ASP A 180 -14.51 18.86 -8.58
N LEU A 181 -13.90 19.34 -9.68
CA LEU A 181 -12.94 20.44 -9.65
C LEU A 181 -13.60 21.81 -9.40
N ASP A 182 -14.86 21.99 -9.82
CA ASP A 182 -15.60 23.21 -9.57
C ASP A 182 -16.05 23.28 -8.10
N GLU A 183 -16.40 22.12 -7.51
CA GLU A 183 -16.69 22.04 -6.08
C GLU A 183 -15.43 22.31 -5.24
N LEU A 184 -14.27 21.77 -5.61
CA LEU A 184 -13.00 22.12 -4.99
C LEU A 184 -12.76 23.63 -5.04
N ARG A 185 -12.93 24.24 -6.22
CA ARG A 185 -12.71 25.68 -6.43
C ARG A 185 -13.64 26.54 -5.57
N SER A 186 -14.92 26.18 -5.50
CA SER A 186 -15.92 26.90 -4.71
C SER A 186 -15.77 26.75 -3.19
N SER A 187 -15.14 25.66 -2.76
CA SER A 187 -14.86 25.38 -1.34
C SER A 187 -13.66 26.16 -0.78
N ILE A 188 -12.86 26.79 -1.65
CA ILE A 188 -11.68 27.55 -1.23
C ILE A 188 -12.12 28.87 -0.57
N ARG A 189 -11.59 29.12 0.62
CA ARG A 189 -11.86 30.30 1.44
C ARG A 189 -10.55 31.11 1.65
N PRO A 190 -10.65 32.40 2.06
CA PRO A 190 -9.46 33.20 2.37
C PRO A 190 -8.59 32.62 3.48
N ASP A 191 -9.20 31.91 4.43
CA ASP A 191 -8.53 31.24 5.55
C ASP A 191 -8.17 29.77 5.28
N THR A 192 -8.39 29.25 4.06
CA THR A 192 -7.92 27.91 3.66
C THR A 192 -6.39 27.85 3.73
N GLY A 193 -5.87 26.92 4.54
CA GLY A 193 -4.44 26.74 4.79
C GLY A 193 -3.83 25.55 4.07
N LEU A 194 -4.65 24.55 3.70
CA LEU A 194 -4.21 23.32 3.07
C LEU A 194 -5.33 22.69 2.24
N VAL A 195 -4.98 22.17 1.06
CA VAL A 195 -5.78 21.19 0.32
C VAL A 195 -5.03 19.87 0.39
N SER A 196 -5.70 18.78 0.78
CA SER A 196 -5.11 17.44 0.90
C SER A 196 -5.97 16.45 0.15
N VAL A 197 -5.47 15.91 -0.96
CA VAL A 197 -6.16 14.93 -1.81
C VAL A 197 -5.18 13.81 -2.17
N MET A 198 -5.55 12.54 -1.89
CA MET A 198 -4.72 11.40 -2.21
C MET A 198 -4.58 11.18 -3.71
N ALA A 199 -3.40 10.80 -4.17
CA ALA A 199 -3.14 10.62 -5.60
C ALA A 199 -3.83 9.37 -6.18
N VAL A 200 -3.75 8.25 -5.48
CA VAL A 200 -4.35 6.95 -5.86
C VAL A 200 -5.06 6.38 -4.65
N ASN A 201 -6.35 6.11 -4.79
CA ASN A 201 -7.13 5.56 -3.70
C ASN A 201 -6.71 4.10 -3.39
N ASN A 202 -6.50 3.81 -2.12
CA ASN A 202 -6.00 2.51 -1.66
C ASN A 202 -7.05 1.38 -1.72
N GLU A 203 -8.32 1.71 -1.84
CA GLU A 203 -9.41 0.74 -1.88
C GLU A 203 -9.90 0.49 -3.31
N ILE A 204 -10.23 1.56 -4.03
CA ILE A 204 -10.82 1.48 -5.37
C ILE A 204 -9.82 1.73 -6.51
N GLY A 205 -8.57 2.09 -6.21
CA GLY A 205 -7.51 2.29 -7.20
C GLY A 205 -7.65 3.54 -8.09
N VAL A 206 -8.63 4.39 -7.86
CA VAL A 206 -8.89 5.58 -8.69
C VAL A 206 -7.76 6.58 -8.56
N ILE A 207 -7.31 7.12 -9.69
CA ILE A 207 -6.26 8.14 -9.81
C ILE A 207 -6.93 9.50 -9.96
N GLN A 208 -6.71 10.40 -9.01
CA GLN A 208 -7.27 11.75 -9.03
C GLN A 208 -6.61 12.64 -10.10
N PRO A 209 -7.28 13.72 -10.58
CA PRO A 209 -6.74 14.67 -11.55
C PRO A 209 -5.73 15.61 -10.89
N MET A 210 -4.53 15.08 -10.57
CA MET A 210 -3.55 15.74 -9.71
C MET A 210 -3.01 17.05 -10.28
N GLU A 211 -2.85 17.12 -11.61
CA GLU A 211 -2.34 18.30 -12.29
C GLU A 211 -3.35 19.45 -12.21
N GLU A 212 -4.61 19.15 -12.47
CA GLU A 212 -5.72 20.12 -12.41
C GLU A 212 -5.95 20.62 -10.98
N ILE A 213 -5.93 19.72 -9.99
CA ILE A 213 -6.02 20.08 -8.56
C ILE A 213 -4.86 20.99 -8.18
N GLY A 214 -3.64 20.64 -8.57
CA GLY A 214 -2.45 21.43 -8.27
C GLY A 214 -2.46 22.79 -8.95
N GLN A 215 -3.05 22.90 -10.15
CA GLN A 215 -3.23 24.17 -10.83
C GLN A 215 -4.21 25.09 -10.07
N ILE A 216 -5.34 24.55 -9.61
CA ILE A 216 -6.31 25.29 -8.77
C ILE A 216 -5.62 25.78 -7.49
N CYS A 217 -4.91 24.90 -6.78
CA CYS A 217 -4.21 25.27 -5.55
C CYS A 217 -3.17 26.38 -5.78
N LYS A 218 -2.46 26.34 -6.92
CA LYS A 218 -1.50 27.36 -7.32
C LYS A 218 -2.16 28.71 -7.62
N GLU A 219 -3.31 28.73 -8.31
CA GLU A 219 -4.09 29.95 -8.60
C GLU A 219 -4.50 30.68 -7.31
N PHE A 220 -4.92 29.94 -6.30
CA PHE A 220 -5.32 30.48 -5.00
C PHE A 220 -4.15 30.61 -4.00
N ASN A 221 -2.93 30.25 -4.41
CA ASN A 221 -1.74 30.28 -3.54
C ASN A 221 -1.92 29.49 -2.23
N ILE A 222 -2.52 28.29 -2.33
CA ILE A 222 -2.76 27.39 -1.20
C ILE A 222 -1.80 26.20 -1.31
N PRO A 223 -1.14 25.77 -0.22
CA PRO A 223 -0.37 24.55 -0.20
C PRO A 223 -1.20 23.33 -0.59
N PHE A 224 -0.66 22.49 -1.47
CA PHE A 224 -1.27 21.25 -1.91
C PHE A 224 -0.48 20.05 -1.37
N HIS A 225 -1.12 19.24 -0.54
CA HIS A 225 -0.63 17.97 -0.02
C HIS A 225 -1.30 16.81 -0.74
N THR A 226 -0.54 15.74 -0.97
CA THR A 226 -1.07 14.46 -1.46
C THR A 226 -0.51 13.28 -0.68
N ASP A 227 -1.37 12.34 -0.30
CA ASP A 227 -0.96 10.99 0.07
C ASP A 227 -0.67 10.20 -1.22
N ALA A 228 0.59 9.94 -1.49
CA ALA A 228 1.06 9.20 -2.66
C ALA A 228 1.56 7.78 -2.30
N ALA A 229 1.16 7.24 -1.14
CA ALA A 229 1.57 5.90 -0.72
C ALA A 229 1.19 4.80 -1.72
N GLN A 230 0.09 4.96 -2.44
CA GLN A 230 -0.33 4.04 -3.50
C GLN A 230 0.17 4.43 -4.89
N ALA A 231 0.71 5.64 -5.06
CA ALA A 231 1.17 6.15 -6.35
C ALA A 231 2.67 5.90 -6.59
N LEU A 232 3.50 6.00 -5.53
CA LEU A 232 4.95 5.90 -5.61
C LEU A 232 5.40 4.61 -6.30
N GLY A 233 6.13 4.75 -7.42
CA GLY A 233 6.67 3.63 -8.17
C GLY A 233 5.63 2.74 -8.87
N LYS A 234 4.38 3.20 -8.96
CA LYS A 234 3.27 2.50 -9.63
C LYS A 234 2.69 3.30 -10.79
N ILE A 235 2.74 4.62 -10.70
CA ILE A 235 2.38 5.56 -11.76
C ILE A 235 3.45 6.65 -11.84
N PRO A 236 3.59 7.33 -12.99
CA PRO A 236 4.49 8.48 -13.10
C PRO A 236 4.07 9.61 -12.15
N VAL A 237 5.01 10.04 -11.31
CA VAL A 237 4.80 11.13 -10.33
C VAL A 237 5.79 12.24 -10.61
N ASP A 238 5.30 13.47 -10.80
CA ASP A 238 6.13 14.67 -10.95
C ASP A 238 5.59 15.79 -10.05
N VAL A 239 6.31 16.07 -8.96
CA VAL A 239 5.92 17.08 -7.97
C VAL A 239 5.85 18.49 -8.55
N ASN A 240 6.59 18.75 -9.65
CA ASN A 240 6.60 20.06 -10.30
C ASN A 240 5.40 20.23 -11.22
N LYS A 241 5.10 19.20 -12.03
CA LYS A 241 3.95 19.15 -12.91
C LYS A 241 2.64 19.24 -12.12
N TRP A 242 2.55 18.52 -11.01
CA TRP A 242 1.38 18.51 -10.13
C TRP A 242 1.32 19.69 -9.15
N ASN A 243 2.29 20.60 -9.17
CA ASN A 243 2.39 21.73 -8.23
C ASN A 243 2.31 21.33 -6.75
N ILE A 244 2.79 20.16 -6.38
CA ILE A 244 2.73 19.61 -5.02
C ILE A 244 3.59 20.45 -4.08
N SER A 245 3.05 20.75 -2.90
CA SER A 245 3.76 21.40 -1.79
C SER A 245 4.32 20.39 -0.78
N LEU A 246 3.54 19.32 -0.49
CA LEU A 246 3.92 18.21 0.38
C LEU A 246 3.39 16.90 -0.22
N MET A 247 4.17 15.83 -0.08
CA MET A 247 3.77 14.51 -0.55
C MET A 247 4.22 13.43 0.45
N SER A 248 3.28 12.57 0.83
CA SER A 248 3.54 11.45 1.75
C SER A 248 3.84 10.18 0.98
N LEU A 249 4.96 9.53 1.31
CA LEU A 249 5.49 8.35 0.62
C LEU A 249 5.68 7.19 1.61
N SER A 250 5.50 5.95 1.13
CA SER A 250 5.60 4.72 1.93
C SER A 250 6.55 3.72 1.28
N GLY A 251 7.53 3.20 2.03
CA GLY A 251 8.50 2.22 1.51
C GLY A 251 7.88 0.86 1.25
N HIS A 252 7.02 0.35 2.15
CA HIS A 252 6.51 -1.02 2.08
C HIS A 252 5.43 -1.26 1.02
N LYS A 253 5.07 -0.26 0.22
CA LYS A 253 4.10 -0.37 -0.88
C LYS A 253 4.75 -0.31 -2.26
N VAL A 254 6.09 -0.11 -2.29
CA VAL A 254 6.92 -0.06 -3.50
C VAL A 254 8.02 -1.14 -3.46
N TYR A 255 7.72 -2.27 -2.81
CA TYR A 255 8.65 -3.41 -2.62
C TYR A 255 9.87 -3.06 -1.76
N GLY A 256 9.77 -2.02 -0.94
CA GLY A 256 10.72 -1.64 0.09
C GLY A 256 10.34 -2.16 1.48
N PRO A 257 11.15 -1.87 2.51
CA PRO A 257 10.92 -2.34 3.87
C PRO A 257 9.75 -1.61 4.55
N LYS A 258 9.14 -2.29 5.52
CA LYS A 258 8.20 -1.69 6.48
C LYS A 258 8.97 -0.80 7.47
N GLY A 259 8.30 0.19 8.05
CA GLY A 259 8.88 1.05 9.08
C GLY A 259 9.67 2.24 8.53
N VAL A 260 9.58 2.53 7.24
CA VAL A 260 10.16 3.71 6.60
C VAL A 260 9.21 4.35 5.61
N GLY A 261 9.23 5.67 5.56
CA GLY A 261 8.58 6.50 4.58
C GLY A 261 9.40 7.75 4.31
N ALA A 262 8.93 8.58 3.41
CA ALA A 262 9.53 9.87 3.14
C ALA A 262 8.45 10.93 2.92
N LEU A 263 8.71 12.11 3.43
CA LEU A 263 7.91 13.31 3.19
C LEU A 263 8.66 14.20 2.21
N TYR A 264 8.06 14.46 1.04
CA TYR A 264 8.50 15.56 0.19
C TYR A 264 7.95 16.87 0.73
N MET A 265 8.80 17.87 0.85
CA MET A 265 8.46 19.24 1.27
C MET A 265 9.10 20.26 0.33
N ARG A 266 8.28 20.96 -0.45
CA ARG A 266 8.75 21.97 -1.40
C ARG A 266 9.54 23.08 -0.70
N ARG A 267 10.72 23.41 -1.25
CA ARG A 267 11.57 24.48 -0.73
C ARG A 267 11.32 25.85 -1.36
N ARG A 268 10.78 25.90 -2.57
CA ARG A 268 10.47 27.15 -3.29
C ARG A 268 9.16 27.03 -4.07
N PRO A 269 8.06 27.74 -3.66
CA PRO A 269 7.97 28.51 -2.41
C PRO A 269 8.11 27.63 -1.18
N ARG A 270 8.67 28.17 -0.08
CA ARG A 270 8.96 27.39 1.11
C ARG A 270 7.68 27.11 1.90
N ILE A 271 7.37 25.83 2.06
CA ILE A 271 6.37 25.36 3.02
C ILE A 271 7.01 25.19 4.39
N ARG A 272 6.28 25.57 5.44
CA ARG A 272 6.68 25.37 6.83
C ARG A 272 5.69 24.46 7.54
N VAL A 273 6.22 23.63 8.41
CA VAL A 273 5.44 22.76 9.28
C VAL A 273 5.92 22.92 10.71
N GLU A 274 5.02 22.77 11.66
CA GLU A 274 5.37 22.55 13.05
C GLU A 274 5.79 21.07 13.21
N PRO A 275 7.01 20.79 13.73
CA PRO A 275 7.45 19.42 13.95
C PRO A 275 6.51 18.67 14.89
N GLN A 276 6.13 17.43 14.52
CA GLN A 276 5.30 16.58 15.37
C GLN A 276 6.14 15.71 16.32
N MET A 277 7.46 15.62 16.10
CA MET A 277 8.40 14.85 16.91
C MET A 277 9.64 15.69 17.16
N ASN A 278 9.80 16.16 18.39
CA ASN A 278 10.95 16.95 18.84
C ASN A 278 12.07 16.05 19.36
N GLY A 279 13.33 16.51 19.30
CA GLY A 279 14.50 15.77 19.80
C GLY A 279 15.82 16.30 19.26
N GLY A 280 16.71 15.43 18.81
CA GLY A 280 18.09 15.75 18.42
C GLY A 280 18.27 16.53 17.10
N GLY A 281 17.20 17.02 16.49
CA GLY A 281 17.26 17.87 15.30
C GLY A 281 17.57 17.15 13.99
N GLN A 282 17.46 15.82 13.97
CA GLN A 282 17.60 15.03 12.75
C GLN A 282 16.60 15.50 11.69
N GLU A 283 16.85 15.12 10.43
CA GLU A 283 16.01 15.54 9.30
C GLU A 283 15.71 17.06 9.31
N ARG A 284 16.74 17.84 9.56
CA ARG A 284 16.68 19.32 9.61
C ARG A 284 15.68 19.88 10.62
N GLY A 285 15.46 19.16 11.74
CA GLY A 285 14.56 19.53 12.81
C GLY A 285 13.07 19.30 12.50
N ILE A 286 12.74 18.71 11.36
CA ILE A 286 11.37 18.41 10.97
C ILE A 286 10.90 17.09 11.61
N ARG A 287 11.82 16.11 11.67
CA ARG A 287 11.55 14.82 12.26
C ARG A 287 12.78 14.33 13.03
N SER A 288 12.74 14.43 14.33
CA SER A 288 13.82 13.99 15.20
C SER A 288 13.79 12.48 15.44
N GLY A 289 14.93 11.91 15.83
CA GLY A 289 15.15 10.48 16.04
C GLY A 289 16.18 9.92 15.05
N THR A 290 16.96 8.94 15.50
CA THR A 290 18.00 8.32 14.69
C THR A 290 17.42 7.80 13.38
N VAL A 291 18.03 8.21 12.27
CA VAL A 291 17.63 7.75 10.95
C VAL A 291 18.02 6.26 10.79
N PRO A 292 17.09 5.37 10.49
CA PRO A 292 17.36 3.93 10.37
C PRO A 292 18.01 3.62 9.03
N THR A 293 19.33 3.76 8.93
CA THR A 293 20.10 3.61 7.68
C THR A 293 19.70 2.41 6.85
N PRO A 294 19.57 1.17 7.38
CA PRO A 294 19.19 0.01 6.57
C PRO A 294 17.83 0.17 5.87
N LEU A 295 16.84 0.72 6.60
CA LEU A 295 15.49 0.89 6.06
C LEU A 295 15.43 2.00 5.01
N VAL A 296 16.17 3.08 5.26
CA VAL A 296 16.30 4.21 4.32
C VAL A 296 16.98 3.78 3.03
N VAL A 297 18.07 3.02 3.12
CA VAL A 297 18.76 2.43 1.95
C VAL A 297 17.80 1.51 1.19
N GLY A 298 17.03 0.69 1.90
CA GLY A 298 16.01 -0.17 1.29
C GLY A 298 14.93 0.63 0.55
N MET A 299 14.45 1.74 1.12
CA MET A 299 13.50 2.61 0.43
C MET A 299 14.11 3.27 -0.82
N GLY A 300 15.35 3.74 -0.73
CA GLY A 300 16.08 4.31 -1.88
C GLY A 300 16.25 3.30 -3.01
N ALA A 301 16.73 2.10 -2.70
CA ALA A 301 16.89 1.01 -3.66
C ALA A 301 15.57 0.60 -4.31
N ALA A 302 14.48 0.53 -3.54
CA ALA A 302 13.14 0.25 -4.07
C ALA A 302 12.67 1.35 -5.04
N CYS A 303 12.93 2.61 -4.74
CA CYS A 303 12.61 3.74 -5.63
C CYS A 303 13.45 3.70 -6.91
N GLU A 304 14.73 3.34 -6.83
CA GLU A 304 15.59 3.21 -8.00
C GLU A 304 15.13 2.08 -8.92
N LEU A 305 14.75 0.92 -8.36
CA LEU A 305 14.19 -0.19 -9.13
C LEU A 305 12.86 0.20 -9.77
N ALA A 306 11.98 0.86 -9.02
CA ALA A 306 10.71 1.33 -9.54
C ALA A 306 10.90 2.30 -10.72
N MET A 307 11.87 3.21 -10.65
CA MET A 307 12.17 4.12 -11.76
C MET A 307 12.60 3.39 -13.05
N LYS A 308 13.26 2.24 -12.91
CA LYS A 308 13.74 1.43 -14.04
C LYS A 308 12.67 0.49 -14.61
N GLU A 309 11.76 0.01 -13.76
CA GLU A 309 10.86 -1.12 -14.07
C GLU A 309 9.38 -0.75 -14.10
N MET A 310 8.98 0.47 -13.66
CA MET A 310 7.58 0.87 -13.53
C MET A 310 6.77 0.67 -14.82
N GLU A 311 7.31 0.98 -15.99
CA GLU A 311 6.62 0.79 -17.27
C GLU A 311 6.39 -0.70 -17.59
N HIS A 312 7.36 -1.55 -17.26
CA HIS A 312 7.23 -3.00 -17.40
C HIS A 312 6.18 -3.54 -16.42
N ASP A 313 6.27 -3.13 -15.16
CA ASP A 313 5.34 -3.53 -14.11
C ASP A 313 3.89 -3.13 -14.45
N GLU A 314 3.70 -1.91 -14.97
CA GLU A 314 2.37 -1.42 -15.38
C GLU A 314 1.76 -2.30 -16.47
N LYS A 315 2.53 -2.64 -17.51
CA LYS A 315 2.07 -3.52 -18.60
C LYS A 315 1.71 -4.91 -18.07
N TRP A 316 2.59 -5.48 -17.26
CA TRP A 316 2.40 -6.80 -16.66
C TRP A 316 1.16 -6.85 -15.77
N VAL A 317 1.06 -5.93 -14.84
CA VAL A 317 -0.07 -5.86 -13.90
C VAL A 317 -1.39 -5.59 -14.63
N THR A 318 -1.37 -4.81 -15.72
CA THR A 318 -2.55 -4.58 -16.56
C THR A 318 -3.03 -5.87 -17.22
N GLN A 319 -2.12 -6.67 -17.78
CA GLN A 319 -2.47 -7.98 -18.37
C GLN A 319 -3.08 -8.91 -17.32
N LEU A 320 -2.48 -8.99 -16.14
CA LEU A 320 -2.98 -9.82 -15.03
C LEU A 320 -4.35 -9.35 -14.53
N LYS A 321 -4.56 -8.03 -14.42
CA LYS A 321 -5.86 -7.44 -14.04
C LYS A 321 -6.95 -7.80 -15.08
N ASP A 322 -6.64 -7.67 -16.38
CA ASP A 322 -7.60 -7.99 -17.44
C ASP A 322 -7.92 -9.48 -17.44
N ARG A 323 -6.93 -10.34 -17.23
CA ARG A 323 -7.11 -11.79 -17.08
C ARG A 323 -8.03 -12.14 -15.92
N LEU A 324 -7.80 -11.53 -14.73
CA LEU A 324 -8.64 -11.74 -13.56
C LEU A 324 -10.08 -11.27 -13.81
N LEU A 325 -10.25 -10.04 -14.27
CA LEU A 325 -11.56 -9.44 -14.47
C LEU A 325 -12.39 -10.22 -15.53
N ASN A 326 -11.78 -10.53 -16.67
CA ASN A 326 -12.44 -11.28 -17.73
C ASN A 326 -12.73 -12.71 -17.31
N GLY A 327 -11.81 -13.36 -16.60
CA GLY A 327 -11.98 -14.71 -16.07
C GLY A 327 -13.16 -14.82 -15.11
N VAL A 328 -13.31 -13.84 -14.20
CA VAL A 328 -14.44 -13.79 -13.25
C VAL A 328 -15.75 -13.46 -13.98
N ARG A 329 -15.78 -12.42 -14.84
CA ARG A 329 -16.99 -11.97 -15.52
C ARG A 329 -17.52 -12.97 -16.56
N SER A 330 -16.65 -13.81 -17.13
CA SER A 330 -17.09 -14.86 -18.07
C SER A 330 -17.87 -15.98 -17.41
N LYS A 331 -17.82 -16.09 -16.08
CA LYS A 331 -18.42 -17.20 -15.31
C LYS A 331 -19.39 -16.74 -14.23
N LEU A 332 -19.32 -15.46 -13.84
CA LEU A 332 -20.23 -14.83 -12.86
C LEU A 332 -20.82 -13.57 -13.47
N ASP A 333 -22.15 -13.49 -13.49
CA ASP A 333 -22.90 -12.26 -13.76
C ASP A 333 -22.92 -11.32 -12.55
N GLY A 334 -23.45 -10.11 -12.70
CA GLY A 334 -23.59 -9.15 -11.58
C GLY A 334 -22.29 -8.74 -10.92
N VAL A 335 -21.15 -8.82 -11.62
CA VAL A 335 -19.83 -8.37 -11.13
C VAL A 335 -19.60 -6.93 -11.54
N VAL A 336 -19.53 -6.03 -10.54
CA VAL A 336 -19.37 -4.58 -10.72
C VAL A 336 -17.98 -4.16 -10.31
N VAL A 337 -17.31 -3.35 -11.15
CA VAL A 337 -16.05 -2.69 -10.80
C VAL A 337 -16.35 -1.39 -10.09
N ASN A 338 -15.84 -1.22 -8.87
CA ASN A 338 -16.03 0.00 -8.09
C ASN A 338 -15.03 1.09 -8.49
N GLY A 339 -15.54 2.30 -8.74
CA GLY A 339 -14.78 3.47 -9.18
C GLY A 339 -14.45 3.47 -10.68
N SER A 340 -13.73 4.50 -11.14
CA SER A 340 -13.39 4.71 -12.55
C SER A 340 -12.66 3.52 -13.16
N THR A 341 -13.07 3.11 -14.35
CA THR A 341 -12.38 2.08 -15.16
C THR A 341 -11.24 2.66 -15.99
N GLU A 342 -11.28 3.95 -16.28
CA GLU A 342 -10.30 4.65 -17.11
C GLU A 342 -9.15 5.25 -16.29
N ARG A 343 -9.48 5.98 -15.20
CA ARG A 343 -8.52 6.61 -14.31
C ARG A 343 -8.22 5.70 -13.10
N ARG A 344 -7.52 4.62 -13.35
CA ARG A 344 -7.24 3.57 -12.35
C ARG A 344 -5.80 3.07 -12.43
N TYR A 345 -5.21 2.81 -11.26
CA TYR A 345 -4.03 1.95 -11.16
C TYR A 345 -4.43 0.48 -11.37
N ALA A 346 -3.87 -0.16 -12.38
CA ALA A 346 -4.25 -1.51 -12.77
C ALA A 346 -4.07 -2.57 -11.67
N GLY A 347 -3.05 -2.42 -10.82
CA GLY A 347 -2.78 -3.35 -9.71
C GLY A 347 -3.79 -3.31 -8.56
N ASN A 348 -4.80 -2.46 -8.64
CA ASN A 348 -5.90 -2.40 -7.66
C ASN A 348 -7.23 -2.62 -8.37
N LEU A 349 -7.82 -3.80 -8.20
CA LEU A 349 -9.12 -4.15 -8.74
C LEU A 349 -10.10 -4.41 -7.59
N ASN A 350 -11.06 -3.49 -7.42
CA ASN A 350 -12.14 -3.64 -6.43
C ASN A 350 -13.41 -4.06 -7.16
N LEU A 351 -13.96 -5.22 -6.76
CA LEU A 351 -15.15 -5.84 -7.35
C LEU A 351 -16.22 -6.04 -6.29
N SER A 352 -17.47 -5.67 -6.62
CA SER A 352 -18.66 -6.07 -5.87
C SER A 352 -19.40 -7.16 -6.61
N PHE A 353 -20.03 -8.07 -5.87
CA PHE A 353 -20.69 -9.27 -6.40
C PHE A 353 -22.17 -9.27 -6.03
N ALA A 354 -23.05 -9.15 -7.02
CA ALA A 354 -24.48 -9.27 -6.81
C ALA A 354 -24.89 -10.72 -6.43
N TYR A 355 -26.00 -10.82 -5.71
CA TYR A 355 -26.60 -12.12 -5.31
C TYR A 355 -25.75 -12.96 -4.34
N VAL A 356 -24.78 -12.33 -3.68
CA VAL A 356 -23.94 -12.96 -2.65
C VAL A 356 -24.25 -12.31 -1.31
N GLU A 357 -24.24 -13.08 -0.22
CA GLU A 357 -24.47 -12.54 1.12
C GLU A 357 -23.21 -11.89 1.67
N GLY A 358 -23.27 -10.58 1.92
CA GLY A 358 -22.32 -9.81 2.71
C GLY A 358 -20.87 -10.28 2.61
N GLU A 359 -20.25 -10.60 3.74
CA GLU A 359 -18.86 -11.03 3.82
C GLU A 359 -18.64 -12.52 3.50
N SER A 360 -19.68 -13.28 3.17
CA SER A 360 -19.60 -14.74 2.97
C SER A 360 -18.59 -15.12 1.87
N LEU A 361 -18.55 -14.35 0.78
CA LEU A 361 -17.58 -14.54 -0.30
C LEU A 361 -16.14 -14.35 0.19
N LEU A 362 -15.87 -13.26 0.90
CA LEU A 362 -14.54 -12.98 1.46
C LEU A 362 -14.11 -14.04 2.47
N MET A 363 -15.04 -14.43 3.36
CA MET A 363 -14.78 -15.45 4.38
C MET A 363 -14.56 -16.85 3.78
N GLY A 364 -15.12 -17.11 2.60
CA GLY A 364 -14.92 -18.35 1.85
C GLY A 364 -13.60 -18.42 1.07
N LEU A 365 -13.03 -17.28 0.69
CA LEU A 365 -11.77 -17.21 -0.07
C LEU A 365 -10.53 -17.41 0.83
N LYS A 366 -10.44 -18.54 1.55
CA LYS A 366 -9.36 -18.81 2.51
C LYS A 366 -8.00 -19.05 1.86
N GLU A 367 -8.00 -19.52 0.61
CA GLU A 367 -6.81 -19.82 -0.16
C GLU A 367 -6.28 -18.59 -0.94
N VAL A 368 -6.99 -17.46 -0.91
CA VAL A 368 -6.58 -16.20 -1.54
C VAL A 368 -6.57 -15.09 -0.49
N ALA A 369 -5.40 -14.53 -0.24
CA ALA A 369 -5.26 -13.36 0.64
C ALA A 369 -5.69 -12.10 -0.11
N VAL A 370 -6.90 -11.65 0.15
CA VAL A 370 -7.53 -10.43 -0.36
C VAL A 370 -8.09 -9.61 0.79
N SER A 371 -8.52 -8.39 0.54
CA SER A 371 -9.13 -7.53 1.55
C SER A 371 -10.49 -7.04 1.09
N SER A 372 -11.42 -6.86 2.04
CA SER A 372 -12.54 -5.94 1.86
C SER A 372 -12.06 -4.51 2.14
N GLY A 373 -12.75 -3.51 1.60
CA GLY A 373 -12.44 -2.11 1.88
C GLY A 373 -12.53 -1.74 3.37
N SER A 374 -13.30 -2.50 4.14
CA SER A 374 -13.47 -2.35 5.59
C SER A 374 -12.35 -2.94 6.45
N ALA A 375 -11.30 -3.55 5.87
CA ALA A 375 -10.24 -4.24 6.61
C ALA A 375 -9.50 -3.37 7.66
N CYS A 376 -9.53 -2.03 7.53
CA CYS A 376 -9.02 -1.12 8.55
C CYS A 376 -9.98 -0.91 9.74
N THR A 377 -11.20 -1.44 9.66
CA THR A 377 -12.25 -1.35 10.70
C THR A 377 -12.78 -2.72 11.08
N SER A 378 -11.92 -3.71 11.17
CA SER A 378 -12.22 -5.14 11.43
C SER A 378 -13.12 -5.43 12.66
N ALA A 379 -13.69 -4.40 13.28
CA ALA A 379 -14.65 -4.50 14.38
C ALA A 379 -16.02 -3.86 14.08
N SER A 380 -16.25 -3.25 12.90
CA SER A 380 -17.56 -2.67 12.57
C SER A 380 -18.24 -3.46 11.45
N LEU A 381 -19.50 -3.80 11.67
CA LEU A 381 -20.41 -4.37 10.66
C LEU A 381 -20.80 -3.35 9.56
N GLU A 382 -20.22 -2.14 9.58
CA GLU A 382 -20.53 -1.10 8.62
C GLU A 382 -19.76 -1.30 7.31
N PRO A 383 -20.41 -1.09 6.14
CA PRO A 383 -19.75 -1.14 4.85
C PRO A 383 -18.71 -0.05 4.72
N SER A 384 -17.78 -0.21 3.77
CA SER A 384 -16.71 0.75 3.50
C SER A 384 -17.24 2.19 3.34
N TYR A 385 -16.65 3.13 4.09
CA TYR A 385 -16.96 4.56 3.93
C TYR A 385 -16.59 5.08 2.53
N VAL A 386 -15.61 4.47 1.86
CA VAL A 386 -15.22 4.81 0.47
C VAL A 386 -16.34 4.43 -0.49
N LEU A 387 -16.84 3.19 -0.40
CA LEU A 387 -17.93 2.72 -1.28
C LEU A 387 -19.24 3.47 -1.01
N ARG A 388 -19.55 3.78 0.26
CA ARG A 388 -20.67 4.66 0.60
C ARG A 388 -20.54 6.06 -0.01
N ALA A 389 -19.32 6.63 -0.03
CA ALA A 389 -19.07 7.93 -0.65
C ALA A 389 -19.27 7.91 -2.17
N LEU A 390 -19.06 6.77 -2.84
CA LEU A 390 -19.38 6.58 -4.25
C LEU A 390 -20.88 6.41 -4.52
N GLY A 391 -21.70 6.21 -3.49
CA GLY A 391 -23.11 5.88 -3.63
C GLY A 391 -23.37 4.41 -4.01
N VAL A 392 -22.42 3.53 -3.75
CA VAL A 392 -22.62 2.08 -3.94
C VAL A 392 -23.66 1.61 -2.92
N ASP A 393 -24.61 0.83 -3.42
CA ASP A 393 -25.63 0.20 -2.59
C ASP A 393 -25.00 -0.60 -1.43
N GLU A 394 -25.67 -0.62 -0.28
CA GLU A 394 -25.12 -1.20 0.95
C GLU A 394 -24.84 -2.70 0.80
N ASP A 395 -25.75 -3.45 0.19
CA ASP A 395 -25.58 -4.88 -0.05
C ASP A 395 -24.38 -5.14 -0.98
N MET A 396 -24.24 -4.34 -2.05
CA MET A 396 -23.12 -4.42 -2.97
C MET A 396 -21.79 -3.97 -2.34
N ALA A 397 -21.82 -3.04 -1.39
CA ALA A 397 -20.64 -2.61 -0.67
C ALA A 397 -20.12 -3.69 0.29
N HIS A 398 -21.01 -4.45 0.93
CA HIS A 398 -20.64 -5.59 1.79
C HIS A 398 -19.99 -6.74 1.03
N THR A 399 -20.37 -6.96 -0.22
CA THR A 399 -19.79 -8.02 -1.07
C THR A 399 -18.51 -7.63 -1.76
N SER A 400 -17.99 -6.42 -1.52
CA SER A 400 -16.80 -5.91 -2.21
C SER A 400 -15.52 -6.62 -1.79
N ILE A 401 -14.71 -6.99 -2.77
CA ILE A 401 -13.37 -7.55 -2.59
C ILE A 401 -12.37 -6.73 -3.38
N ARG A 402 -11.29 -6.34 -2.71
CA ARG A 402 -10.13 -5.71 -3.34
C ARG A 402 -9.06 -6.75 -3.66
N PHE A 403 -8.78 -6.93 -4.93
CA PHE A 403 -7.67 -7.74 -5.44
C PHE A 403 -6.46 -6.85 -5.69
N GLY A 404 -5.38 -7.11 -4.99
CA GLY A 404 -4.13 -6.37 -5.08
C GLY A 404 -3.07 -7.15 -5.85
N ILE A 405 -2.87 -6.80 -7.12
CA ILE A 405 -1.93 -7.45 -8.04
C ILE A 405 -0.60 -6.69 -8.02
N GLY A 406 0.52 -7.40 -8.12
CA GLY A 406 1.84 -6.80 -8.10
C GLY A 406 2.84 -7.42 -9.05
N ARG A 407 4.07 -6.90 -9.00
CA ARG A 407 5.22 -7.29 -9.83
C ARG A 407 5.49 -8.80 -9.87
N PHE A 408 5.36 -9.45 -8.72
CA PHE A 408 5.69 -10.87 -8.56
C PHE A 408 4.48 -11.80 -8.71
N THR A 409 3.29 -11.28 -8.98
CA THR A 409 2.11 -12.09 -9.24
C THR A 409 2.25 -12.78 -10.59
N THR A 410 1.88 -14.07 -10.68
CA THR A 410 1.98 -14.87 -11.90
C THR A 410 0.62 -15.09 -12.57
N GLU A 411 0.62 -15.54 -13.83
CA GLU A 411 -0.61 -15.89 -14.53
C GLU A 411 -1.32 -17.07 -13.88
N GLU A 412 -0.56 -18.07 -13.44
CA GLU A 412 -1.08 -19.26 -12.75
C GLU A 412 -1.78 -18.91 -11.44
N GLU A 413 -1.21 -17.96 -10.68
CA GLU A 413 -1.83 -17.45 -9.46
C GLU A 413 -3.14 -16.73 -9.77
N ILE A 414 -3.20 -15.96 -10.85
CA ILE A 414 -4.43 -15.28 -11.30
C ILE A 414 -5.48 -16.30 -11.76
N ASP A 415 -5.11 -17.32 -12.55
CA ASP A 415 -6.04 -18.36 -12.98
C ASP A 415 -6.64 -19.12 -11.79
N LYS A 416 -5.80 -19.44 -10.81
CA LYS A 416 -6.26 -20.09 -9.58
C LYS A 416 -7.15 -19.17 -8.74
N ALA A 417 -6.85 -17.88 -8.67
CA ALA A 417 -7.69 -16.89 -7.99
C ALA A 417 -9.05 -16.74 -8.68
N VAL A 418 -9.09 -16.76 -10.02
CA VAL A 418 -10.35 -16.78 -10.80
C VAL A 418 -11.17 -18.02 -10.45
N GLU A 419 -10.57 -19.21 -10.50
CA GLU A 419 -11.24 -20.46 -10.17
C GLU A 419 -11.86 -20.43 -8.78
N LEU A 420 -11.08 -20.06 -7.77
CA LEU A 420 -11.52 -20.01 -6.38
C LEU A 420 -12.62 -18.96 -6.16
N THR A 421 -12.47 -17.77 -6.76
CA THR A 421 -13.47 -16.69 -6.65
C THR A 421 -14.79 -17.10 -7.29
N VAL A 422 -14.75 -17.73 -8.47
CA VAL A 422 -15.94 -18.20 -9.16
C VAL A 422 -16.64 -19.31 -8.38
N ASN A 423 -15.90 -20.32 -7.93
CA ASN A 423 -16.47 -21.43 -7.16
C ASN A 423 -17.12 -20.94 -5.87
N GLN A 424 -16.45 -20.03 -5.13
CA GLN A 424 -17.02 -19.47 -3.91
C GLN A 424 -18.23 -18.56 -4.19
N GLY A 425 -18.19 -17.76 -5.28
CA GLY A 425 -19.30 -16.92 -5.70
C GLY A 425 -20.55 -17.74 -6.05
N LEU A 426 -20.39 -18.82 -6.78
CA LEU A 426 -21.49 -19.75 -7.10
C LEU A 426 -22.04 -20.41 -5.84
N THR A 427 -21.17 -20.92 -4.97
CA THR A 427 -21.57 -21.54 -3.69
C THR A 427 -22.38 -20.56 -2.83
N SER A 428 -21.94 -19.32 -2.67
CA SER A 428 -22.62 -18.31 -1.87
C SER A 428 -24.02 -17.95 -2.42
N ARG A 429 -24.17 -17.90 -3.77
CA ARG A 429 -25.46 -17.65 -4.42
C ARG A 429 -26.46 -18.76 -4.20
N VAL A 430 -26.01 -20.01 -4.18
CA VAL A 430 -26.85 -21.18 -3.93
C VAL A 430 -27.48 -21.12 -2.52
N TYR A 431 -26.69 -20.68 -1.52
CA TYR A 431 -27.21 -20.54 -0.15
C TYR A 431 -28.30 -19.45 -0.02
N ASN A 432 -28.27 -18.42 -0.88
CA ASN A 432 -29.24 -17.31 -0.88
C ASN A 432 -30.54 -17.61 -1.66
N GLY A 433 -30.75 -18.84 -2.15
CA GLY A 433 -31.99 -19.23 -2.81
C GLY A 433 -32.19 -18.66 -4.22
N HIS A 434 -31.17 -18.07 -4.84
CA HIS A 434 -31.21 -17.64 -6.22
C HIS A 434 -31.05 -18.85 -7.15
N ASN A 435 -32.10 -19.14 -7.91
CA ASN A 435 -32.36 -20.37 -8.66
C ASN A 435 -31.48 -20.58 -9.94
N THR A 436 -30.26 -20.08 -9.99
CA THR A 436 -29.29 -20.43 -11.04
C THR A 436 -28.70 -21.84 -10.88
N LYS A 437 -29.25 -22.60 -9.92
CA LYS A 437 -28.74 -23.90 -9.46
C LYS A 437 -28.97 -25.06 -10.45
N LEU A 438 -30.10 -25.07 -11.13
CA LEU A 438 -30.41 -26.19 -12.02
C LEU A 438 -29.57 -26.13 -13.30
N ASP A 439 -29.46 -24.97 -13.92
CA ASP A 439 -28.77 -24.81 -15.20
C ASP A 439 -27.27 -25.12 -15.14
N TYR A 440 -26.61 -24.70 -14.04
CA TYR A 440 -25.14 -24.91 -13.87
C TYR A 440 -24.81 -26.33 -13.40
N LEU A 441 -25.66 -26.97 -12.58
CA LEU A 441 -25.45 -28.37 -12.21
C LEU A 441 -25.71 -29.31 -13.37
N GLU A 442 -26.64 -28.96 -14.27
CA GLU A 442 -26.87 -29.69 -15.53
C GLU A 442 -25.66 -29.53 -16.47
N GLU A 443 -25.08 -28.33 -16.58
CA GLU A 443 -23.88 -28.05 -17.38
C GLU A 443 -22.62 -28.74 -16.83
N LEU A 444 -22.45 -28.85 -15.48
CA LEU A 444 -21.37 -29.62 -14.86
C LEU A 444 -21.55 -31.13 -14.99
N GLN A 445 -22.79 -31.64 -14.94
CA GLN A 445 -23.07 -33.05 -15.14
C GLN A 445 -22.82 -33.50 -16.61
N GLU A 446 -23.01 -32.59 -17.55
CA GLU A 446 -22.68 -32.86 -18.96
C GLU A 446 -21.18 -32.84 -19.28
N ARG A 447 -20.38 -32.05 -18.47
CA ARG A 447 -18.95 -31.89 -18.74
C ARG A 447 -18.03 -32.94 -18.11
N ASP A 448 -18.35 -33.45 -16.93
CA ASP A 448 -17.54 -34.47 -16.27
C ASP A 448 -18.28 -35.21 -15.14
N SER A 449 -18.78 -36.41 -15.42
CA SER A 449 -19.65 -37.15 -14.50
C SER A 449 -19.01 -37.50 -13.14
N LEU A 450 -17.68 -37.60 -13.08
CA LEU A 450 -16.94 -37.94 -11.83
C LEU A 450 -16.74 -36.71 -10.92
N VAL A 451 -16.50 -35.54 -11.50
CA VAL A 451 -16.33 -34.28 -10.74
C VAL A 451 -17.68 -33.75 -10.29
N GLY A 452 -18.71 -33.87 -11.12
CA GLY A 452 -20.09 -33.51 -10.78
C GLY A 452 -20.64 -34.28 -9.60
N ASP A 453 -20.40 -35.57 -9.52
CA ASP A 453 -20.83 -36.43 -8.40
C ASP A 453 -20.10 -36.10 -7.09
N LEU A 454 -18.82 -35.78 -7.14
CA LEU A 454 -18.02 -35.41 -5.97
C LEU A 454 -18.47 -34.05 -5.38
N ILE A 455 -18.66 -33.05 -6.25
CA ILE A 455 -19.14 -31.71 -5.88
C ILE A 455 -20.57 -31.78 -5.32
N THR A 456 -21.45 -32.55 -5.97
CA THR A 456 -22.85 -32.72 -5.50
C THR A 456 -22.89 -33.42 -4.15
N LYS A 457 -22.01 -34.39 -3.90
CA LYS A 457 -21.93 -35.10 -2.62
C LYS A 457 -21.38 -34.22 -1.49
N THR A 458 -20.36 -33.42 -1.78
CA THR A 458 -19.77 -32.48 -0.83
C THR A 458 -20.76 -31.35 -0.48
N LEU A 459 -21.44 -30.77 -1.47
CA LEU A 459 -22.46 -29.74 -1.28
C LEU A 459 -23.68 -30.25 -0.50
N LYS A 460 -24.15 -31.49 -0.75
CA LYS A 460 -25.22 -32.08 0.06
C LYS A 460 -24.81 -32.26 1.51
N GLN A 461 -23.59 -32.74 1.76
CA GLN A 461 -23.07 -32.93 3.11
C GLN A 461 -22.93 -31.60 3.86
N ASP A 462 -22.50 -30.54 3.20
CA ASP A 462 -22.36 -29.21 3.82
C ASP A 462 -23.74 -28.57 4.06
N ILE A 463 -24.72 -28.75 3.19
CA ILE A 463 -26.11 -28.30 3.40
C ILE A 463 -26.75 -29.02 4.61
N GLU A 464 -26.59 -30.34 4.70
CA GLU A 464 -27.10 -31.11 5.83
C GLU A 464 -26.44 -30.69 7.15
N ASN A 465 -25.11 -30.45 7.14
CA ASN A 465 -24.41 -29.96 8.33
C ASN A 465 -24.84 -28.55 8.76
N HIS A 466 -25.21 -27.66 7.82
CA HIS A 466 -25.67 -26.31 8.12
C HIS A 466 -27.11 -26.26 8.60
N ILE A 467 -28.00 -27.16 8.11
CA ILE A 467 -29.38 -27.29 8.62
C ILE A 467 -29.33 -27.80 10.06
N LEU A 468 -28.49 -28.79 10.35
CA LEU A 468 -28.30 -29.30 11.73
C LEU A 468 -27.77 -28.24 12.71
N MET A 469 -26.93 -27.28 12.22
CA MET A 469 -26.42 -26.20 13.09
C MET A 469 -27.47 -25.09 13.35
N ARG A 470 -28.44 -24.91 12.44
CA ARG A 470 -29.55 -23.96 12.66
C ARG A 470 -30.56 -24.47 13.70
N ASP A 471 -30.79 -25.77 13.75
CA ASP A 471 -31.72 -26.40 14.72
C ASP A 471 -31.13 -26.57 16.13
N VAL A 472 -29.81 -26.34 16.29
CA VAL A 472 -29.11 -26.38 17.60
C VAL A 472 -28.94 -24.97 18.22
N CYS A 473 -29.22 -23.90 17.47
CA CYS A 473 -29.14 -22.51 17.95
C CYS A 473 -30.50 -21.82 18.14
N LEU A 474 -31.58 -22.54 18.07
CA LEU A 474 -32.93 -22.19 18.58
C LEU A 474 -33.22 -22.98 19.83
#